data_e7c4066213d3f845c01499265ccb0f62
#
_entry.id   e7c4066213d3f845c01499265ccb0f62
#
_cell.length_a   1.000
_cell.length_b   1.000
_cell.length_c   1.000
_cell.angle_alpha   90.00
_cell.angle_beta   90.00
_cell.angle_gamma   90.00
#
_symmetry.space_group_name_H-M   'P 1'
#
loop_
_entity.id
_entity.type
_entity.pdbx_description
1 polymer ?
#
loop_
_entity_poly.entity_id
_entity_poly.type
_entity_poly.pdbx_seq_one_letter_code
_entity_poly.pdbx_strand_id
1 'polypeptide(L)'
;GSSSMYKPSKDNYDLYNFKKKDFSLFDITNEMEVECTTADDSLNKLNIRHLDFLKIDTQGSELEILKGLGKYRPLMIKIEVQVVPMYEDVPNWSELVNYLYKINYMTCDWSAIGPHLTRSPVEMDMIFIPNYLNDLGKKLILSREKAFASLMLIFGHIKLLQTISEKLNFSTNLELQKTKDKFFH
;
A
#
# COMPACT_ATOMS: atom_id res chain seq x y z
N GLY A 1 -0.95 20.69 7.38
CA GLY A 1 0.21 20.63 6.49
C GLY A 1 0.71 19.19 6.35
N SER A 2 1.33 18.87 5.26
CA SER A 2 2.01 17.60 5.03
C SER A 2 3.52 17.77 5.19
N SER A 3 4.22 16.66 5.46
CA SER A 3 5.68 16.61 5.47
C SER A 3 6.15 15.67 4.39
N SER A 4 7.22 16.02 3.69
CA SER A 4 7.83 15.20 2.64
C SER A 4 9.35 15.32 2.71
N MET A 5 10.07 14.31 2.20
CA MET A 5 11.50 14.37 1.93
C MET A 5 11.81 15.10 0.61
N TYR A 6 10.79 15.40 -0.18
CA TYR A 6 10.88 16.00 -1.51
C TYR A 6 10.28 17.40 -1.53
N LYS A 7 10.76 18.23 -2.44
CA LYS A 7 10.23 19.59 -2.65
C LYS A 7 8.90 19.51 -3.40
N PRO A 8 7.89 20.32 -2.99
CA PRO A 8 6.63 20.40 -3.71
C PRO A 8 6.83 20.93 -5.13
N SER A 9 6.24 20.26 -6.14
CA SER A 9 6.16 20.72 -7.52
C SER A 9 4.84 21.40 -7.77
N LYS A 10 4.83 22.73 -7.93
CA LYS A 10 3.60 23.51 -8.13
C LYS A 10 3.02 23.37 -9.55
N ASP A 11 3.79 22.85 -10.49
CA ASP A 11 3.39 22.79 -11.91
C ASP A 11 2.17 21.89 -12.16
N ASN A 12 1.95 20.90 -11.31
CA ASN A 12 0.87 19.93 -11.45
C ASN A 12 -0.37 20.22 -10.59
N TYR A 13 -0.38 21.29 -9.80
CA TYR A 13 -1.48 21.56 -8.84
C TYR A 13 -2.84 21.75 -9.52
N ASP A 14 -2.86 22.30 -10.74
CA ASP A 14 -4.11 22.46 -11.49
C ASP A 14 -4.77 21.11 -11.81
N LEU A 15 -3.98 20.06 -11.99
CA LEU A 15 -4.51 18.72 -12.27
C LEU A 15 -5.19 18.10 -11.04
N TYR A 16 -4.78 18.51 -9.84
CA TYR A 16 -5.40 18.12 -8.57
C TYR A 16 -6.67 18.89 -8.24
N ASN A 17 -7.06 19.85 -9.10
CA ASN A 17 -8.23 20.70 -8.89
C ASN A 17 -8.22 21.45 -7.55
N PHE A 18 -7.04 21.80 -7.06
CA PHE A 18 -6.91 22.65 -5.87
C PHE A 18 -7.38 24.08 -6.17
N LYS A 19 -8.02 24.70 -5.20
CA LYS A 19 -8.32 26.12 -5.28
C LYS A 19 -7.03 26.92 -5.07
N LYS A 20 -6.88 28.04 -5.76
CA LYS A 20 -5.67 28.91 -5.62
C LYS A 20 -5.31 29.24 -4.17
N LYS A 21 -6.32 29.38 -3.28
CA LYS A 21 -6.08 29.62 -1.84
C LYS A 21 -5.42 28.43 -1.14
N ASP A 22 -5.53 27.22 -1.68
CA ASP A 22 -5.01 26.00 -1.07
C ASP A 22 -3.55 25.75 -1.48
N PHE A 23 -3.02 26.46 -2.49
CA PHE A 23 -1.64 26.33 -2.97
C PHE A 23 -0.61 26.68 -1.88
N SER A 24 -0.95 27.60 -0.98
CA SER A 24 -0.08 27.94 0.15
C SER A 24 0.09 26.82 1.19
N LEU A 25 -0.77 25.78 1.15
CA LEU A 25 -0.61 24.61 2.01
C LEU A 25 0.65 23.79 1.67
N PHE A 26 1.15 23.97 0.45
CA PHE A 26 2.36 23.31 -0.05
C PHE A 26 3.59 24.24 -0.03
N ASP A 27 3.48 25.43 0.55
CA ASP A 27 4.66 26.27 0.74
C ASP A 27 5.56 25.67 1.82
N ILE A 28 6.86 25.64 1.54
CA ILE A 28 7.85 25.18 2.51
C ILE A 28 7.91 26.18 3.64
N THR A 29 7.45 25.79 4.81
CA THR A 29 7.45 26.66 6.01
C THR A 29 8.67 26.42 6.88
N ASN A 30 9.27 25.25 6.81
CA ASN A 30 10.47 24.88 7.55
C ASN A 30 11.18 23.72 6.87
N GLU A 31 12.50 23.70 6.95
CA GLU A 31 13.36 22.56 6.53
C GLU A 31 14.18 22.13 7.75
N MET A 32 14.29 20.83 7.95
CA MET A 32 15.09 20.26 9.04
C MET A 32 15.80 18.99 8.60
N GLU A 33 16.98 18.76 9.14
CA GLU A 33 17.67 17.50 8.99
C GLU A 33 17.12 16.49 10.00
N VAL A 34 16.87 15.26 9.53
CA VAL A 34 16.38 14.16 10.35
C VAL A 34 17.23 12.92 10.14
N GLU A 35 17.53 12.20 11.21
CA GLU A 35 18.14 10.88 11.09
C GLU A 35 17.14 9.89 10.49
N CYS A 36 17.57 9.19 9.44
CA CYS A 36 16.78 8.17 8.79
C CYS A 36 17.33 6.78 9.11
N THR A 37 16.43 5.82 9.20
CA THR A 37 16.75 4.40 9.35
C THR A 37 15.84 3.58 8.44
N THR A 38 16.24 2.35 8.14
CA THR A 38 15.40 1.45 7.35
C THR A 38 14.27 0.86 8.20
N ALA A 39 13.18 0.45 7.53
CA ALA A 39 12.12 -0.29 8.22
C ALA A 39 12.65 -1.62 8.80
N ASP A 40 13.57 -2.29 8.09
CA ASP A 40 14.23 -3.53 8.57
C ASP A 40 14.96 -3.29 9.89
N ASP A 41 15.79 -2.25 9.99
CA ASP A 41 16.53 -1.91 11.20
C ASP A 41 15.59 -1.58 12.36
N SER A 42 14.57 -0.76 12.11
CA SER A 42 13.60 -0.37 13.13
C SER A 42 12.81 -1.56 13.66
N LEU A 43 12.31 -2.42 12.78
CA LEU A 43 11.56 -3.62 13.16
C LEU A 43 12.44 -4.64 13.90
N ASN A 44 13.71 -4.78 13.49
CA ASN A 44 14.67 -5.63 14.19
C ASN A 44 14.98 -5.10 15.61
N LYS A 45 15.21 -3.79 15.79
CA LYS A 45 15.41 -3.16 17.11
C LYS A 45 14.22 -3.37 18.03
N LEU A 46 13.01 -3.36 17.49
CA LEU A 46 11.76 -3.62 18.23
C LEU A 46 11.46 -5.10 18.43
N ASN A 47 12.32 -6.02 17.98
CA ASN A 47 12.12 -7.46 18.01
C ASN A 47 10.81 -7.92 17.33
N ILE A 48 10.35 -7.20 16.33
CA ILE A 48 9.17 -7.58 15.54
C ILE A 48 9.54 -8.75 14.62
N ARG A 49 8.86 -9.87 14.75
CA ARG A 49 9.13 -11.07 13.93
C ARG A 49 8.42 -11.05 12.58
N HIS A 50 7.20 -10.54 12.58
CA HIS A 50 6.33 -10.52 11.40
C HIS A 50 5.66 -9.15 11.28
N LEU A 51 5.50 -8.69 10.06
CA LEU A 51 4.71 -7.53 9.72
C LEU A 51 3.53 -8.01 8.86
N ASP A 52 2.31 -7.97 9.40
CA ASP A 52 1.14 -8.47 8.68
C ASP A 52 0.54 -7.40 7.76
N PHE A 53 0.48 -6.17 8.21
CA PHE A 53 -0.05 -5.05 7.46
C PHE A 53 0.92 -3.88 7.47
N LEU A 54 1.10 -3.25 6.30
CA LEU A 54 1.88 -2.04 6.14
C LEU A 54 1.06 -0.99 5.39
N LYS A 55 0.83 0.17 6.01
CA LYS A 55 0.35 1.37 5.30
C LYS A 55 1.55 2.30 5.07
N ILE A 56 1.68 2.80 3.84
CA ILE A 56 2.67 3.80 3.46
C ILE A 56 1.94 5.00 2.86
N ASP A 57 2.27 6.19 3.38
CA ASP A 57 1.67 7.47 3.00
C ASP A 57 2.67 8.54 3.45
N THR A 58 3.72 8.73 2.67
CA THR A 58 4.92 9.51 3.04
C THR A 58 5.24 10.60 2.04
N GLN A 59 4.31 10.83 1.10
CA GLN A 59 4.41 11.91 0.16
C GLN A 59 5.70 11.90 -0.68
N GLY A 60 5.99 10.73 -1.27
CA GLY A 60 7.05 10.53 -2.26
C GLY A 60 8.12 9.49 -1.89
N SER A 61 8.25 9.07 -0.61
CA SER A 61 9.29 8.12 -0.17
C SER A 61 8.86 6.64 -0.18
N GLU A 62 7.72 6.32 -0.78
CA GLU A 62 7.08 5.00 -0.72
C GLU A 62 7.98 3.89 -1.25
N LEU A 63 8.66 4.13 -2.37
CA LEU A 63 9.55 3.15 -3.00
C LEU A 63 10.80 2.88 -2.15
N GLU A 64 11.39 3.90 -1.55
CA GLU A 64 12.56 3.79 -0.66
C GLU A 64 12.20 3.00 0.60
N ILE A 65 11.02 3.24 1.18
CA ILE A 65 10.51 2.47 2.32
C ILE A 65 10.32 1.01 1.95
N LEU A 66 9.73 0.72 0.79
CA LEU A 66 9.58 -0.65 0.30
C LEU A 66 10.93 -1.36 0.12
N LYS A 67 11.93 -0.69 -0.44
CA LYS A 67 13.31 -1.21 -0.56
C LYS A 67 13.94 -1.45 0.82
N GLY A 68 13.63 -0.58 1.79
CA GLY A 68 14.10 -0.65 3.17
C GLY A 68 13.43 -1.71 4.04
N LEU A 69 12.46 -2.50 3.53
CA LEU A 69 11.81 -3.57 4.28
C LEU A 69 12.71 -4.79 4.57
N GLY A 70 13.84 -4.91 3.89
CA GLY A 70 14.79 -6.01 4.08
C GLY A 70 14.10 -7.39 3.95
N LYS A 71 14.12 -8.15 5.04
CA LYS A 71 13.50 -9.49 5.10
C LYS A 71 11.99 -9.50 5.30
N TYR A 72 11.40 -8.40 5.73
CA TYR A 72 9.97 -8.34 6.05
C TYR A 72 9.11 -8.42 4.80
N ARG A 73 8.08 -9.26 4.89
CA ARG A 73 7.10 -9.47 3.81
C ARG A 73 5.70 -9.38 4.42
N PRO A 74 5.06 -8.19 4.38
CA PRO A 74 3.68 -8.01 4.85
C PRO A 74 2.70 -8.89 4.08
N LEU A 75 1.60 -9.28 4.71
CA LEU A 75 0.50 -9.99 4.06
C LEU A 75 -0.39 -9.05 3.25
N MET A 76 -0.38 -7.76 3.60
CA MET A 76 -1.09 -6.73 2.86
C MET A 76 -0.32 -5.42 2.97
N ILE A 77 -0.20 -4.72 1.86
CA ILE A 77 0.45 -3.40 1.78
C ILE A 77 -0.57 -2.44 1.18
N LYS A 78 -0.88 -1.37 1.89
CA LYS A 78 -1.69 -0.25 1.39
C LYS A 78 -0.77 0.95 1.17
N ILE A 79 -0.77 1.52 -0.03
CA ILE A 79 0.10 2.62 -0.40
C ILE A 79 -0.72 3.71 -1.08
N GLU A 80 -0.54 4.95 -0.64
CA GLU A 80 -0.96 6.11 -1.39
C GLU A 80 0.07 6.39 -2.48
N VAL A 81 -0.36 6.44 -3.73
CA VAL A 81 0.49 6.67 -4.88
C VAL A 81 0.05 7.90 -5.67
N GLN A 82 1.00 8.71 -6.06
CA GLN A 82 0.79 9.87 -6.92
C GLN A 82 0.95 9.44 -8.39
N VAL A 83 -0.16 9.39 -9.13
CA VAL A 83 -0.14 9.14 -10.59
C VAL A 83 0.44 10.34 -11.31
N VAL A 84 0.10 11.53 -10.83
CA VAL A 84 0.69 12.80 -11.24
C VAL A 84 1.54 13.29 -10.06
N PRO A 85 2.86 13.44 -10.21
CA PRO A 85 3.72 13.83 -9.11
C PRO A 85 3.35 15.20 -8.51
N MET A 86 3.19 15.28 -7.20
CA MET A 86 3.07 16.54 -6.45
C MET A 86 4.42 17.07 -5.95
N TYR A 87 5.45 16.25 -6.02
CA TYR A 87 6.78 16.58 -5.55
C TYR A 87 7.81 16.37 -6.66
N GLU A 88 8.91 17.11 -6.59
CA GLU A 88 10.03 16.99 -7.53
C GLU A 88 10.79 15.69 -7.29
N ASP A 89 11.34 15.09 -8.35
CA ASP A 89 12.23 13.92 -8.30
C ASP A 89 11.67 12.67 -7.59
N VAL A 90 10.36 12.59 -7.41
CA VAL A 90 9.73 11.37 -6.85
C VAL A 90 9.71 10.24 -7.88
N PRO A 91 9.89 8.99 -7.45
CA PRO A 91 9.73 7.84 -8.33
C PRO A 91 8.34 7.80 -8.97
N ASN A 92 8.29 7.39 -10.25
CA ASN A 92 7.01 7.20 -10.92
C ASN A 92 6.22 6.06 -10.25
N TRP A 93 4.91 6.22 -10.10
CA TRP A 93 4.05 5.19 -9.51
C TRP A 93 4.20 3.80 -10.17
N SER A 94 4.47 3.76 -11.48
CA SER A 94 4.71 2.50 -12.19
C SER A 94 5.99 1.79 -11.76
N GLU A 95 7.02 2.53 -11.32
CA GLU A 95 8.25 1.93 -10.76
C GLU A 95 7.96 1.23 -9.43
N LEU A 96 7.13 1.84 -8.58
CA LEU A 96 6.66 1.26 -7.33
C LEU A 96 5.89 -0.03 -7.58
N VAL A 97 4.92 0.00 -8.50
CA VAL A 97 4.15 -1.19 -8.89
C VAL A 97 5.06 -2.28 -9.43
N ASN A 98 5.97 -1.94 -10.35
CA ASN A 98 6.93 -2.89 -10.92
C ASN A 98 7.85 -3.49 -9.84
N TYR A 99 8.27 -2.69 -8.86
CA TYR A 99 9.06 -3.19 -7.74
C TYR A 99 8.29 -4.22 -6.92
N LEU A 100 7.03 -3.94 -6.57
CA LEU A 100 6.19 -4.87 -5.82
C LEU A 100 5.95 -6.18 -6.60
N TYR A 101 5.70 -6.11 -7.90
CA TYR A 101 5.60 -7.32 -8.73
C TYR A 101 6.90 -8.14 -8.72
N LYS A 102 8.06 -7.50 -8.80
CA LYS A 102 9.38 -8.19 -8.74
C LYS A 102 9.60 -8.92 -7.41
N ILE A 103 9.07 -8.39 -6.30
CA ILE A 103 9.16 -9.04 -4.98
C ILE A 103 7.95 -9.90 -4.64
N ASN A 104 7.21 -10.36 -5.66
CA ASN A 104 6.10 -11.31 -5.59
C ASN A 104 4.83 -10.80 -4.90
N TYR A 105 4.52 -9.52 -5.05
CA TYR A 105 3.20 -8.98 -4.75
C TYR A 105 2.37 -8.79 -6.01
N MET A 106 1.07 -8.66 -5.85
CA MET A 106 0.14 -8.29 -6.90
C MET A 106 -0.86 -7.27 -6.37
N THR A 107 -1.34 -6.39 -7.24
CA THR A 107 -2.42 -5.46 -6.91
C THR A 107 -3.72 -6.22 -6.73
N CYS A 108 -4.47 -5.94 -5.68
CA CYS A 108 -5.81 -6.49 -5.47
C CYS A 108 -6.91 -5.43 -5.45
N ASP A 109 -6.55 -4.18 -5.17
CA ASP A 109 -7.51 -3.07 -5.16
C ASP A 109 -6.83 -1.73 -5.42
N TRP A 110 -7.61 -0.76 -5.91
CA TRP A 110 -7.25 0.64 -5.96
C TRP A 110 -8.49 1.53 -5.86
N SER A 111 -8.33 2.72 -5.29
CA SER A 111 -9.37 3.76 -5.24
C SER A 111 -8.77 5.13 -5.48
N ALA A 112 -9.46 5.95 -6.28
CA ALA A 112 -9.08 7.34 -6.52
C ALA A 112 -9.20 8.15 -5.22
N ILE A 113 -8.27 9.07 -5.01
CA ILE A 113 -8.26 10.00 -3.87
C ILE A 113 -8.50 11.42 -4.39
N GLY A 114 -9.37 12.15 -3.68
CA GLY A 114 -9.61 13.57 -3.90
C GLY A 114 -10.25 13.92 -5.26
N PRO A 115 -10.48 15.21 -5.49
CA PRO A 115 -10.98 15.72 -6.75
C PRO A 115 -9.84 15.77 -7.79
N HIS A 116 -10.17 15.46 -9.06
CA HIS A 116 -9.24 15.52 -10.18
C HIS A 116 -9.96 16.03 -11.45
N LEU A 117 -9.22 16.69 -12.33
CA LEU A 117 -9.75 17.22 -13.59
C LEU A 117 -9.71 16.20 -14.73
N THR A 118 -8.86 15.19 -14.64
CA THR A 118 -8.71 14.16 -15.67
C THR A 118 -9.64 12.98 -15.41
N ARG A 119 -9.85 12.13 -16.40
CA ARG A 119 -10.60 10.87 -16.21
C ARG A 119 -9.81 9.84 -15.42
N SER A 120 -8.48 9.87 -15.48
CA SER A 120 -7.63 9.07 -14.61
C SER A 120 -7.45 9.77 -13.26
N PRO A 121 -7.37 9.04 -12.16
CA PRO A 121 -7.03 9.64 -10.87
C PRO A 121 -5.64 10.25 -10.93
N VAL A 122 -5.42 11.35 -10.21
CA VAL A 122 -4.11 11.97 -10.03
C VAL A 122 -3.39 11.36 -8.83
N GLU A 123 -4.16 10.79 -7.90
CA GLU A 123 -3.70 10.13 -6.68
C GLU A 123 -4.60 8.94 -6.37
N MET A 124 -4.05 7.86 -5.87
CA MET A 124 -4.76 6.61 -5.56
C MET A 124 -4.24 5.97 -4.29
N ASP A 125 -5.16 5.38 -3.52
CA ASP A 125 -4.82 4.27 -2.63
C ASP A 125 -4.73 2.97 -3.42
N MET A 126 -3.63 2.26 -3.32
CA MET A 126 -3.47 0.92 -3.90
C MET A 126 -3.24 -0.12 -2.81
N ILE A 127 -3.87 -1.30 -2.94
CA ILE A 127 -3.68 -2.43 -2.04
C ILE A 127 -3.00 -3.57 -2.79
N PHE A 128 -1.93 -4.08 -2.18
CA PHE A 128 -1.15 -5.21 -2.68
C PHE A 128 -1.18 -6.36 -1.70
N ILE A 129 -1.26 -7.57 -2.23
CA ILE A 129 -1.16 -8.83 -1.48
C ILE A 129 -0.06 -9.71 -2.08
N PRO A 130 0.47 -10.71 -1.34
CA PRO A 130 1.38 -11.68 -1.92
C PRO A 130 0.74 -12.37 -3.12
N ASN A 131 1.50 -12.54 -4.20
CA ASN A 131 0.99 -13.15 -5.42
C ASN A 131 0.70 -14.65 -5.20
N TYR A 132 -0.57 -14.96 -4.93
CA TYR A 132 -1.05 -16.31 -4.68
C TYR A 132 -1.01 -17.24 -5.90
N LEU A 133 -0.57 -16.74 -7.06
CA LEU A 133 -0.40 -17.55 -8.27
C LEU A 133 0.99 -18.17 -8.37
N ASN A 134 1.96 -17.68 -7.60
CA ASN A 134 3.31 -18.24 -7.53
C ASN A 134 3.62 -18.86 -6.16
N ASP A 135 4.65 -19.70 -6.10
CA ASP A 135 4.96 -20.49 -4.91
C ASP A 135 5.43 -19.65 -3.72
N LEU A 136 6.13 -18.53 -3.96
CA LEU A 136 6.59 -17.65 -2.87
C LEU A 136 5.41 -16.96 -2.19
N GLY A 137 4.49 -16.40 -2.98
CA GLY A 137 3.29 -15.76 -2.45
C GLY A 137 2.36 -16.75 -1.75
N LYS A 138 2.14 -17.95 -2.34
CA LYS A 138 1.39 -19.04 -1.68
C LYS A 138 1.98 -19.40 -0.33
N LYS A 139 3.29 -19.65 -0.28
CA LYS A 139 4.00 -20.01 0.97
C LYS A 139 3.85 -18.93 2.03
N LEU A 140 3.97 -17.66 1.64
CA LEU A 140 3.81 -16.53 2.55
C LEU A 140 2.39 -16.47 3.13
N ILE A 141 1.36 -16.59 2.29
CA ILE A 141 -0.04 -16.58 2.71
C ILE A 141 -0.32 -17.74 3.66
N LEU A 142 0.05 -18.96 3.28
CA LEU A 142 -0.20 -20.17 4.07
C LEU A 142 0.55 -20.15 5.42
N SER A 143 1.71 -19.51 5.51
CA SER A 143 2.45 -19.39 6.77
C SER A 143 1.73 -18.57 7.83
N ARG A 144 0.78 -17.69 7.43
CA ARG A 144 0.00 -16.80 8.30
C ARG A 144 -1.46 -16.68 7.82
N GLU A 145 -2.07 -17.80 7.46
CA GLU A 145 -3.38 -17.92 6.84
C GLU A 145 -4.47 -17.12 7.56
N LYS A 146 -4.54 -17.25 8.89
CA LYS A 146 -5.57 -16.55 9.71
C LYS A 146 -5.40 -15.03 9.66
N ALA A 147 -4.16 -14.54 9.77
CA ALA A 147 -3.88 -13.11 9.68
C ALA A 147 -4.21 -12.57 8.28
N PHE A 148 -3.87 -13.30 7.21
CA PHE A 148 -4.23 -12.95 5.85
C PHE A 148 -5.75 -12.89 5.66
N ALA A 149 -6.47 -13.92 6.10
CA ALA A 149 -7.93 -13.95 6.02
C ALA A 149 -8.57 -12.78 6.77
N SER A 150 -8.08 -12.46 7.98
CA SER A 150 -8.57 -11.33 8.77
C SER A 150 -8.37 -10.00 8.04
N LEU A 151 -7.21 -9.76 7.44
CA LEU A 151 -6.94 -8.55 6.66
C LEU A 151 -7.88 -8.45 5.46
N MET A 152 -8.04 -9.53 4.69
CA MET A 152 -8.94 -9.55 3.53
C MET A 152 -10.39 -9.24 3.92
N LEU A 153 -10.86 -9.71 5.09
CA LEU A 153 -12.19 -9.40 5.62
C LEU A 153 -12.30 -7.93 6.06
N ILE A 154 -11.32 -7.41 6.80
CA ILE A 154 -11.28 -6.02 7.27
C ILE A 154 -11.34 -5.04 6.10
N PHE A 155 -10.64 -5.35 5.01
CA PHE A 155 -10.60 -4.52 3.79
C PHE A 155 -11.71 -4.85 2.78
N GLY A 156 -12.65 -5.75 3.11
CA GLY A 156 -13.83 -6.03 2.30
C GLY A 156 -13.61 -6.94 1.09
N HIS A 157 -12.44 -7.60 0.97
CA HIS A 157 -12.08 -8.45 -0.17
C HIS A 157 -12.63 -9.88 -0.07
N ILE A 158 -13.90 -10.04 0.31
CA ILE A 158 -14.52 -11.34 0.67
C ILE A 158 -14.49 -12.31 -0.52
N LYS A 159 -14.88 -11.87 -1.72
CA LYS A 159 -14.92 -12.75 -2.91
C LYS A 159 -13.52 -13.22 -3.31
N LEU A 160 -12.53 -12.32 -3.27
CA LEU A 160 -11.14 -12.67 -3.57
C LEU A 160 -10.58 -13.62 -2.51
N LEU A 161 -10.88 -13.40 -1.23
CA LEU A 161 -10.51 -14.30 -0.15
C LEU A 161 -11.07 -15.71 -0.37
N GLN A 162 -12.33 -15.85 -0.77
CA GLN A 162 -12.94 -17.16 -1.10
C GLN A 162 -12.15 -17.85 -2.21
N THR A 163 -11.89 -17.16 -3.32
CA THR A 163 -11.13 -17.70 -4.44
C THR A 163 -9.73 -18.18 -4.00
N ILE A 164 -9.04 -17.37 -3.19
CA ILE A 164 -7.70 -17.72 -2.68
C ILE A 164 -7.77 -18.90 -1.72
N SER A 165 -8.74 -18.90 -0.80
CA SER A 165 -8.90 -19.96 0.20
C SER A 165 -9.22 -21.32 -0.42
N GLU A 166 -10.06 -21.34 -1.45
CA GLU A 166 -10.34 -22.55 -2.23
C GLU A 166 -9.10 -23.04 -2.99
N LYS A 167 -8.41 -22.12 -3.66
CA LYS A 167 -7.22 -22.45 -4.45
C LYS A 167 -6.05 -22.94 -3.62
N LEU A 168 -5.88 -22.41 -2.40
CA LEU A 168 -4.79 -22.77 -1.50
C LEU A 168 -5.19 -23.78 -0.42
N ASN A 169 -6.44 -24.25 -0.42
CA ASN A 169 -6.98 -25.21 0.55
C ASN A 169 -6.79 -24.74 2.00
N PHE A 170 -7.27 -23.52 2.31
CA PHE A 170 -7.17 -22.99 3.67
C PHE A 170 -7.78 -23.92 4.70
N SER A 171 -7.12 -24.09 5.84
CA SER A 171 -7.64 -24.88 6.96
C SER A 171 -8.91 -24.26 7.59
N THR A 172 -9.11 -22.95 7.41
CA THR A 172 -10.23 -22.16 7.95
C THR A 172 -11.44 -22.06 7.02
N ASN A 173 -11.49 -22.78 5.91
CA ASN A 173 -12.60 -22.72 4.93
C ASN A 173 -13.99 -22.90 5.54
N LEU A 174 -14.15 -23.75 6.55
CA LEU A 174 -15.42 -24.00 7.24
C LEU A 174 -15.92 -22.79 8.02
N GLU A 175 -15.03 -21.98 8.59
CA GLU A 175 -15.39 -20.76 9.33
C GLU A 175 -15.78 -19.62 8.38
N LEU A 176 -15.10 -19.50 7.24
CA LEU A 176 -15.42 -18.51 6.21
C LEU A 176 -16.79 -18.77 5.56
N GLN A 177 -17.17 -20.02 5.33
CA GLN A 177 -18.52 -20.37 4.86
C GLN A 177 -19.61 -19.97 5.86
N LYS A 178 -19.41 -20.21 7.16
CA LYS A 178 -20.34 -19.80 8.21
C LYS A 178 -20.51 -18.27 8.31
N THR A 179 -19.45 -17.53 8.01
CA THR A 179 -19.49 -16.06 7.98
C THR A 179 -20.27 -15.56 6.78
N LYS A 180 -20.16 -16.24 5.61
CA LYS A 180 -20.94 -15.92 4.41
C LYS A 180 -22.44 -16.00 4.65
N ASP A 181 -22.90 -17.07 5.29
CA ASP A 181 -24.32 -17.30 5.57
C ASP A 181 -24.91 -16.24 6.55
N LYS A 182 -24.07 -15.55 7.32
CA LYS A 182 -24.48 -14.47 8.23
C LYS A 182 -24.56 -13.08 7.60
N PHE A 183 -23.81 -12.81 6.54
CA PHE A 183 -23.71 -11.48 5.93
C PHE A 183 -24.50 -11.32 4.62
N PHE A 184 -25.00 -12.41 4.03
CA PHE A 184 -25.71 -12.41 2.74
C PHE A 184 -27.14 -12.96 2.83
N HIS A 185 -27.69 -13.08 4.03
CA HIS A 185 -29.09 -13.24 4.38
C HIS A 185 -29.54 -12.01 5.20
#